data_31bd328c8282da5433e4eb17c6f40042
#
_entry.id   31bd328c8282da5433e4eb17c6f40042
#
_cell.length_a   1.000
_cell.length_b   1.000
_cell.length_c   1.000
_cell.angle_alpha   90.00
_cell.angle_beta   90.00
_cell.angle_gamma   90.00
#
_symmetry.space_group_name_H-M   'P 1'
#
loop_
_entity.id
_entity.type
_entity.pdbx_description
1 polymer ?
#
loop_
_entity_poly.entity_id
_entity_poly.type
_entity_poly.pdbx_seq_one_letter_code
_entity_poly.pdbx_strand_id
1 'polypeptide(L)'
;HAFHIENGRVDYINRWMRTPKFEKEVELGRGLNLEININQETGQIESNRRNGVANTHILAHGDHLVALEEGSHPFSVDPTSLSSEGYGIYGDGIKGAMTAHPKIDPLTGELHGFGYMTDHFGSNTMTYHVIDKSGVTLRSDVFEAPYAGMVHDFVITRDYVLFPIFPLTCDMSRIAKFGFPFAFDSAAGAFIGVLKRGAPVSEIRWLEAPVCYVYHYLNAWNEGNRVTFDSIDFPMAPNFPTAEGNLPAHADAQGKLTRWTVDVNTGAIDREQTLDVASEFPRIDDRFAASRHRHGYIAAASQRSKGDGGLFHEITHIDYDSGNIKSRSEEHT
;
A
#
# COMPACT_ATOMS: atom_id res chain seq x y z
N HIS A 1 -5.90 14.89 11.03
CA HIS A 1 -7.17 14.91 11.77
C HIS A 1 -7.07 14.00 12.98
N ALA A 2 -7.49 14.46 14.16
CA ALA A 2 -7.65 13.65 15.35
C ALA A 2 -8.99 13.97 16.04
N PHE A 3 -9.60 12.93 16.57
CA PHE A 3 -10.80 13.01 17.39
C PHE A 3 -10.47 12.47 18.78
N HIS A 4 -10.60 13.31 19.81
CA HIS A 4 -10.51 12.87 21.19
C HIS A 4 -11.92 12.61 21.71
N ILE A 5 -12.18 11.36 22.08
CA ILE A 5 -13.49 10.92 22.53
C ILE A 5 -13.40 10.53 24.01
N GLU A 6 -14.01 11.31 24.89
CA GLU A 6 -14.01 11.07 26.32
C GLU A 6 -15.33 11.50 26.95
N ASN A 7 -15.90 10.67 27.85
CA ASN A 7 -17.10 10.99 28.62
C ASN A 7 -18.29 11.49 27.77
N GLY A 8 -18.47 10.91 26.56
CA GLY A 8 -19.55 11.30 25.63
C GLY A 8 -19.33 12.63 24.91
N ARG A 9 -18.14 13.21 25.02
CA ARG A 9 -17.72 14.40 24.27
C ARG A 9 -16.72 14.02 23.18
N VAL A 10 -16.72 14.81 22.10
CA VAL A 10 -15.78 14.66 20.98
C VAL A 10 -15.11 16.00 20.74
N ASP A 11 -13.80 16.04 20.92
CA ASP A 11 -12.97 17.16 20.52
C ASP A 11 -12.28 16.83 19.20
N TYR A 12 -12.20 17.80 18.32
CA TYR A 12 -11.61 17.65 17.00
C TYR A 12 -10.45 18.61 16.80
N ILE A 13 -9.33 18.06 16.33
CA ILE A 13 -8.14 18.82 15.93
C ILE A 13 -7.73 18.42 14.52
N ASN A 14 -7.30 19.39 13.72
CA ASN A 14 -6.57 19.13 12.49
C ASN A 14 -5.30 19.97 12.40
N ARG A 15 -4.30 19.44 11.72
CA ARG A 15 -3.04 20.12 11.42
C ARG A 15 -2.57 19.70 10.04
N TRP A 16 -1.90 20.61 9.35
CA TRP A 16 -1.12 20.27 8.18
C TRP A 16 0.18 19.58 8.60
N MET A 17 0.55 18.49 7.92
CA MET A 17 1.89 17.93 8.06
C MET A 17 2.88 18.89 7.40
N ARG A 18 3.67 19.56 8.23
CA ARG A 18 4.60 20.60 7.79
C ARG A 18 5.91 19.97 7.34
N THR A 19 5.85 19.22 6.24
CA THR A 19 7.03 18.62 5.61
C THR A 19 7.91 19.72 4.98
N PRO A 20 9.19 19.47 4.68
CA PRO A 20 10.03 20.42 3.97
C PRO A 20 9.42 20.90 2.65
N LYS A 21 8.75 20.00 1.90
CA LYS A 21 8.02 20.33 0.69
C LYS A 21 6.89 21.33 0.97
N PHE A 22 6.05 21.05 1.98
CA PHE A 22 4.94 21.93 2.37
C PHE A 22 5.45 23.33 2.74
N GLU A 23 6.50 23.42 3.57
CA GLU A 23 7.08 24.70 3.97
C GLU A 23 7.57 25.50 2.77
N LYS A 24 8.22 24.82 1.84
CA LYS A 24 8.72 25.46 0.62
C LYS A 24 7.58 25.94 -0.29
N GLU A 25 6.52 25.18 -0.42
CA GLU A 25 5.32 25.56 -1.18
C GLU A 25 4.60 26.76 -0.57
N VAL A 26 4.52 26.82 0.77
CA VAL A 26 3.97 27.97 1.51
C VAL A 26 4.82 29.22 1.29
N GLU A 27 6.16 29.11 1.41
CA GLU A 27 7.09 30.20 1.14
C GLU A 27 6.93 30.77 -0.28
N LEU A 28 6.78 29.90 -1.26
CA LEU A 28 6.68 30.27 -2.68
C LEU A 28 5.29 30.70 -3.11
N GLY A 29 4.26 30.44 -2.30
CA GLY A 29 2.85 30.70 -2.64
C GLY A 29 2.33 29.87 -3.82
N ARG A 30 2.97 28.76 -4.14
CA ARG A 30 2.58 27.84 -5.22
C ARG A 30 3.05 26.41 -4.97
N GLY A 31 2.34 25.44 -5.56
CA GLY A 31 2.78 24.05 -5.57
C GLY A 31 4.13 23.90 -6.28
N LEU A 32 4.96 23.02 -5.74
CA LEU A 32 6.17 22.53 -6.41
C LEU A 32 5.77 21.28 -7.20
N ASN A 33 5.98 21.32 -8.48
CA ASN A 33 6.04 20.10 -9.28
C ASN A 33 7.13 19.19 -8.70
N LEU A 34 7.09 17.90 -8.99
CA LEU A 34 8.18 16.98 -8.66
C LEU A 34 9.50 17.68 -9.03
N GLU A 35 10.30 18.03 -8.01
CA GLU A 35 11.68 18.48 -8.27
C GLU A 35 12.42 17.28 -8.82
N ILE A 36 12.49 17.22 -10.13
CA ILE A 36 13.24 16.19 -10.84
C ILE A 36 14.72 16.62 -10.74
N ASN A 37 15.37 16.11 -9.71
CA ASN A 37 16.83 16.20 -9.64
C ASN A 37 17.43 15.15 -10.56
N ILE A 38 17.99 15.57 -11.67
CA ILE A 38 18.70 14.68 -12.58
C ILE A 38 20.17 14.65 -12.15
N ASN A 39 20.65 13.49 -11.80
CA ASN A 39 22.08 13.26 -11.61
C ASN A 39 22.80 13.52 -12.94
N GLN A 40 23.69 14.51 -12.95
CA GLN A 40 24.35 14.98 -14.19
C GLN A 40 25.33 13.96 -14.77
N GLU A 41 25.82 13.02 -13.96
CA GLU A 41 26.77 11.98 -14.40
C GLU A 41 26.04 10.77 -14.98
N THR A 42 24.92 10.36 -14.35
CA THR A 42 24.19 9.14 -14.72
C THR A 42 22.93 9.40 -15.56
N GLY A 43 22.44 10.64 -15.59
CA GLY A 43 21.16 11.00 -16.21
C GLY A 43 19.94 10.46 -15.47
N GLN A 44 20.11 9.86 -14.30
CA GLN A 44 19.04 9.28 -13.50
C GLN A 44 18.31 10.34 -12.67
N ILE A 45 17.02 10.11 -12.44
CA ILE A 45 16.22 10.94 -11.55
C ILE A 45 16.47 10.52 -10.10
N GLU A 46 17.10 11.39 -9.34
CA GLU A 46 17.29 11.20 -7.90
C GLU A 46 16.01 11.52 -7.14
N SER A 47 15.67 10.68 -6.19
CA SER A 47 14.52 10.88 -5.31
C SER A 47 14.98 11.40 -3.94
N ASN A 48 14.54 12.60 -3.57
CA ASN A 48 14.70 13.07 -2.19
C ASN A 48 13.65 12.42 -1.31
N ARG A 49 14.03 11.36 -0.60
CA ARG A 49 13.15 10.58 0.27
C ARG A 49 12.71 11.31 1.55
N ARG A 50 13.20 12.51 1.80
CA ARG A 50 12.81 13.38 2.92
C ARG A 50 12.08 14.65 2.47
N ASN A 51 11.40 14.57 1.33
CA ASN A 51 10.66 15.68 0.74
C ASN A 51 9.26 15.27 0.26
N GLY A 52 8.60 14.37 0.99
CA GLY A 52 7.27 13.88 0.67
C GLY A 52 6.13 14.75 1.19
N VAL A 53 4.92 14.27 1.01
CA VAL A 53 3.66 14.95 1.39
C VAL A 53 3.02 14.41 2.67
N ALA A 54 3.42 13.22 3.14
CA ALA A 54 2.97 12.60 4.40
C ALA A 54 1.44 12.62 4.57
N ASN A 55 0.68 12.24 3.54
CA ASN A 55 -0.76 12.49 3.45
C ASN A 55 -1.63 11.24 3.34
N THR A 56 -1.05 10.03 3.33
CA THR A 56 -1.79 8.80 3.00
C THR A 56 -2.27 8.05 4.24
N HIS A 57 -1.40 7.80 5.21
CA HIS A 57 -1.71 6.96 6.36
C HIS A 57 -1.07 7.49 7.66
N ILE A 58 -1.76 7.34 8.78
CA ILE A 58 -1.24 7.61 10.12
C ILE A 58 -1.16 6.29 10.88
N LEU A 59 0.00 6.00 11.46
CA LEU A 59 0.30 4.78 12.18
C LEU A 59 0.97 5.10 13.52
N ALA A 60 0.59 4.39 14.58
CA ALA A 60 1.33 4.38 15.83
C ALA A 60 2.30 3.19 15.85
N HIS A 61 3.59 3.46 16.05
CA HIS A 61 4.60 2.42 16.18
C HIS A 61 5.78 2.90 17.05
N GLY A 62 6.21 2.03 17.97
CA GLY A 62 7.09 2.46 19.06
C GLY A 62 6.38 3.55 19.88
N ASP A 63 7.10 4.56 20.30
CA ASP A 63 6.56 5.69 21.04
C ASP A 63 6.17 6.87 20.11
N HIS A 64 5.97 6.60 18.81
CA HIS A 64 5.76 7.63 17.79
C HIS A 64 4.43 7.48 17.07
N LEU A 65 3.90 8.61 16.65
CA LEU A 65 2.87 8.70 15.61
C LEU A 65 3.55 9.07 14.30
N VAL A 66 3.24 8.32 13.24
CA VAL A 66 3.95 8.40 11.96
C VAL A 66 2.98 8.68 10.83
N ALA A 67 3.24 9.74 10.07
CA ALA A 67 2.54 10.02 8.82
C ALA A 67 3.34 9.45 7.65
N LEU A 68 2.65 8.71 6.79
CA LEU A 68 3.24 7.92 5.70
C LEU A 68 2.71 8.36 4.35
N GLU A 69 3.54 8.18 3.35
CA GLU A 69 3.22 8.14 1.93
C GLU A 69 4.25 7.24 1.22
N GLU A 70 3.95 6.72 0.03
CA GLU A 70 4.74 5.63 -0.54
C GLU A 70 6.07 6.05 -1.20
N GLY A 71 6.31 7.34 -1.41
CA GLY A 71 7.49 7.89 -2.10
C GLY A 71 8.60 8.39 -1.17
N SER A 72 8.35 8.51 0.15
CA SER A 72 9.29 9.09 1.10
C SER A 72 9.52 8.24 2.35
N HIS A 73 10.40 8.73 3.21
CA HIS A 73 10.57 8.18 4.56
C HIS A 73 9.35 8.52 5.45
N PRO A 74 9.14 7.75 6.52
CA PRO A 74 8.14 8.06 7.55
C PRO A 74 8.40 9.41 8.22
N PHE A 75 7.32 10.18 8.40
CA PHE A 75 7.35 11.52 8.99
C PHE A 75 6.75 11.50 10.39
N SER A 76 7.51 11.91 11.40
CA SER A 76 7.09 11.89 12.81
C SER A 76 6.16 13.04 13.15
N VAL A 77 5.17 12.74 13.99
CA VAL A 77 4.12 13.63 14.43
C VAL A 77 3.93 13.45 15.94
N ASP A 78 3.88 14.53 16.69
CA ASP A 78 3.52 14.48 18.11
C ASP A 78 2.07 14.02 18.30
N PRO A 79 1.82 12.95 19.05
CA PRO A 79 0.48 12.35 19.14
C PRO A 79 -0.54 13.23 19.90
N THR A 80 -0.08 14.19 20.69
CA THR A 80 -0.94 15.03 21.51
C THR A 80 -1.34 16.32 20.81
N SER A 81 -0.36 17.03 20.25
CA SER A 81 -0.55 18.33 19.61
C SER A 81 -0.73 18.25 18.11
N LEU A 82 -0.43 17.10 17.49
CA LEU A 82 -0.28 16.88 16.05
C LEU A 82 0.79 17.78 15.41
N SER A 83 1.76 18.28 16.19
CA SER A 83 2.85 19.05 15.63
C SER A 83 3.79 18.14 14.82
N SER A 84 4.30 18.70 13.72
CA SER A 84 5.27 18.02 12.86
C SER A 84 6.63 18.00 13.55
N GLU A 85 7.25 16.82 13.63
CA GLU A 85 8.56 16.62 14.24
C GLU A 85 9.66 16.44 13.20
N GLY A 86 9.35 15.78 12.05
CA GLY A 86 10.30 15.62 10.96
C GLY A 86 10.55 14.18 10.53
N TYR A 87 11.54 14.01 9.66
CA TYR A 87 12.00 12.70 9.18
C TYR A 87 13.11 12.14 10.07
N GLY A 88 13.36 10.83 9.95
CA GLY A 88 14.49 10.15 10.60
C GLY A 88 14.12 9.34 11.85
N ILE A 89 12.85 9.15 12.11
CA ILE A 89 12.32 8.42 13.27
C ILE A 89 12.89 6.99 13.40
N TYR A 90 13.16 6.31 12.30
CA TYR A 90 13.74 4.97 12.30
C TYR A 90 15.25 4.96 11.97
N GLY A 91 15.91 6.10 12.13
CA GLY A 91 17.33 6.29 11.88
C GLY A 91 17.69 6.35 10.39
N ASP A 92 19.00 6.38 10.12
CA ASP A 92 19.54 6.46 8.75
C ASP A 92 19.68 5.07 8.08
N GLY A 93 19.24 4.02 8.74
CA GLY A 93 19.28 2.63 8.22
C GLY A 93 18.23 2.32 7.15
N ILE A 94 17.20 3.17 7.00
CA ILE A 94 16.16 2.99 5.99
C ILE A 94 16.70 3.36 4.61
N LYS A 95 16.68 2.40 3.68
CA LYS A 95 17.08 2.59 2.28
C LYS A 95 15.86 2.80 1.40
N GLY A 96 15.86 3.85 0.57
CA GLY A 96 14.72 4.15 -0.30
C GLY A 96 13.50 4.67 0.46
N ALA A 97 12.32 4.46 -0.08
CA ALA A 97 11.05 4.87 0.51
C ALA A 97 10.51 3.83 1.50
N MET A 98 9.47 4.22 2.22
CA MET A 98 8.64 3.31 3.02
C MET A 98 7.21 3.34 2.48
N THR A 99 6.62 2.18 2.27
CA THR A 99 5.20 2.07 1.88
C THR A 99 4.28 2.87 2.81
N ALA A 100 3.17 3.36 2.29
CA ALA A 100 2.10 3.93 3.11
C ALA A 100 1.29 2.84 3.87
N HIS A 101 1.49 1.56 3.54
CA HIS A 101 0.75 0.42 4.11
C HIS A 101 1.67 -0.60 4.81
N PRO A 102 2.54 -0.16 5.77
CA PRO A 102 3.33 -1.11 6.54
C PRO A 102 2.41 -2.01 7.36
N LYS A 103 2.90 -3.19 7.71
CA LYS A 103 2.16 -4.16 8.51
C LYS A 103 2.86 -4.33 9.86
N ILE A 104 2.12 -4.22 10.95
CA ILE A 104 2.63 -4.53 12.30
C ILE A 104 2.22 -5.96 12.64
N ASP A 105 3.21 -6.78 12.97
CA ASP A 105 2.94 -8.10 13.53
C ASP A 105 2.50 -7.95 15.00
N PRO A 106 1.25 -8.27 15.36
CA PRO A 106 0.75 -8.03 16.72
C PRO A 106 1.41 -8.93 17.77
N LEU A 107 2.12 -9.99 17.38
CA LEU A 107 2.81 -10.89 18.31
C LEU A 107 4.20 -10.38 18.68
N THR A 108 4.91 -9.78 17.74
CA THR A 108 6.28 -9.30 17.96
C THR A 108 6.36 -7.79 18.12
N GLY A 109 5.37 -7.05 17.62
CA GLY A 109 5.38 -5.60 17.50
C GLY A 109 6.31 -5.10 16.39
N GLU A 110 6.88 -5.99 15.57
CA GLU A 110 7.71 -5.61 14.42
C GLU A 110 6.86 -4.96 13.34
N LEU A 111 7.34 -3.84 12.83
CA LEU A 111 6.81 -3.20 11.64
C LEU A 111 7.55 -3.74 10.41
N HIS A 112 6.79 -4.29 9.49
CA HIS A 112 7.26 -4.71 8.17
C HIS A 112 6.83 -3.69 7.13
N GLY A 113 7.76 -3.27 6.30
CA GLY A 113 7.50 -2.31 5.23
C GLY A 113 8.34 -2.62 4.00
N PHE A 114 8.06 -1.94 2.92
CA PHE A 114 8.86 -1.98 1.71
C PHE A 114 8.93 -0.60 1.06
N GLY A 115 9.87 -0.43 0.15
CA GLY A 115 9.90 0.69 -0.79
C GLY A 115 10.12 0.14 -2.19
N TYR A 116 9.65 0.87 -3.20
CA TYR A 116 9.93 0.55 -4.59
C TYR A 116 10.70 1.71 -5.26
N MET A 117 11.32 1.44 -6.41
CA MET A 117 12.20 2.37 -7.11
C MET A 117 13.29 2.93 -6.17
N THR A 118 13.92 2.04 -5.40
CA THR A 118 14.82 2.40 -4.28
C THR A 118 16.07 3.10 -4.77
N ASP A 119 16.67 2.63 -5.84
CA ASP A 119 17.90 3.18 -6.39
C ASP A 119 17.66 4.56 -7.04
N HIS A 120 16.76 4.60 -8.01
CA HIS A 120 16.33 5.82 -8.67
C HIS A 120 14.89 5.67 -9.17
N PHE A 121 14.25 6.78 -9.51
CA PHE A 121 12.90 6.76 -10.08
C PHE A 121 12.90 6.03 -11.44
N GLY A 122 12.02 5.05 -11.56
CA GLY A 122 11.94 4.16 -12.74
C GLY A 122 12.84 2.92 -12.65
N SER A 123 13.60 2.71 -11.55
CA SER A 123 14.31 1.45 -11.31
C SER A 123 13.36 0.33 -10.87
N ASN A 124 13.74 -0.92 -11.13
CA ASN A 124 13.05 -2.10 -10.62
C ASN A 124 13.51 -2.52 -9.22
N THR A 125 14.36 -1.74 -8.58
CA THR A 125 14.86 -2.04 -7.24
C THR A 125 13.80 -1.76 -6.17
N MET A 126 13.67 -2.68 -5.24
CA MET A 126 12.81 -2.58 -4.07
C MET A 126 13.62 -2.75 -2.80
N THR A 127 13.06 -2.35 -1.68
CA THR A 127 13.65 -2.57 -0.36
C THR A 127 12.62 -3.22 0.55
N TYR A 128 13.07 -4.17 1.37
CA TYR A 128 12.28 -4.73 2.46
C TYR A 128 12.83 -4.26 3.81
N HIS A 129 11.95 -3.70 4.64
CA HIS A 129 12.27 -3.16 5.95
C HIS A 129 11.65 -4.00 7.06
N VAL A 130 12.40 -4.19 8.13
CA VAL A 130 11.89 -4.69 9.42
C VAL A 130 12.38 -3.76 10.51
N ILE A 131 11.46 -3.24 11.29
CA ILE A 131 11.71 -2.31 12.39
C ILE A 131 11.13 -2.94 13.65
N ASP A 132 11.91 -3.01 14.72
CA ASP A 132 11.41 -3.60 15.96
C ASP A 132 10.38 -2.71 16.66
N LYS A 133 9.72 -3.27 17.67
CA LYS A 133 8.68 -2.56 18.45
C LYS A 133 9.16 -1.28 19.14
N SER A 134 10.46 -1.05 19.25
CA SER A 134 11.05 0.17 19.83
C SER A 134 11.45 1.20 18.78
N GLY A 135 11.25 0.92 17.49
CA GLY A 135 11.59 1.80 16.38
C GLY A 135 13.01 1.62 15.84
N VAL A 136 13.73 0.56 16.26
CA VAL A 136 15.07 0.26 15.74
C VAL A 136 14.96 -0.51 14.42
N THR A 137 15.60 -0.01 13.37
CA THR A 137 15.68 -0.70 12.08
C THR A 137 16.58 -1.93 12.19
N LEU A 138 15.97 -3.12 12.12
CA LEU A 138 16.66 -4.40 12.16
C LEU A 138 17.24 -4.78 10.79
N ARG A 139 16.52 -4.46 9.72
CA ARG A 139 16.95 -4.71 8.34
C ARG A 139 16.34 -3.72 7.35
N SER A 140 17.05 -3.46 6.29
CA SER A 140 16.65 -2.67 5.14
C SER A 140 17.39 -3.20 3.93
N ASP A 141 16.87 -4.26 3.32
CA ASP A 141 17.55 -5.06 2.30
C ASP A 141 17.00 -4.74 0.92
N VAL A 142 17.91 -4.44 -0.01
CA VAL A 142 17.58 -4.11 -1.40
C VAL A 142 17.52 -5.40 -2.23
N PHE A 143 16.52 -5.50 -3.11
CA PHE A 143 16.33 -6.58 -4.07
C PHE A 143 15.74 -6.06 -5.37
N GLU A 144 15.71 -6.88 -6.41
CA GLU A 144 15.13 -6.53 -7.71
C GLU A 144 13.76 -7.19 -7.89
N ALA A 145 12.79 -6.40 -8.35
CA ALA A 145 11.50 -6.87 -8.86
C ALA A 145 11.63 -7.28 -10.34
N PRO A 146 10.68 -8.07 -10.89
CA PRO A 146 10.67 -8.45 -12.29
C PRO A 146 10.72 -7.29 -13.27
N TYR A 147 10.13 -6.16 -12.90
CA TYR A 147 10.16 -4.90 -13.67
C TYR A 147 9.93 -3.68 -12.76
N ALA A 148 10.20 -2.49 -13.30
CA ALA A 148 9.88 -1.23 -12.65
C ALA A 148 8.37 -0.97 -12.73
N GLY A 149 7.71 -0.75 -11.61
CA GLY A 149 6.27 -0.48 -11.53
C GLY A 149 5.86 0.12 -10.20
N MET A 150 4.61 0.57 -10.13
CA MET A 150 4.01 1.01 -8.87
C MET A 150 3.56 -0.22 -8.06
N VAL A 151 4.05 -0.31 -6.84
CA VAL A 151 3.67 -1.34 -5.87
C VAL A 151 3.09 -0.64 -4.65
N HIS A 152 1.75 -0.68 -4.50
CA HIS A 152 1.07 0.13 -3.50
C HIS A 152 1.06 -0.52 -2.12
N ASP A 153 0.79 -1.83 -2.05
CA ASP A 153 0.66 -2.59 -0.81
C ASP A 153 1.26 -3.99 -0.94
N PHE A 154 1.41 -4.70 0.16
CA PHE A 154 1.97 -6.04 0.25
C PHE A 154 1.32 -6.82 1.40
N VAL A 155 1.67 -8.09 1.57
CA VAL A 155 1.11 -8.90 2.65
C VAL A 155 2.19 -9.58 3.48
N ILE A 156 1.92 -9.74 4.76
CA ILE A 156 2.70 -10.59 5.66
C ILE A 156 1.81 -11.67 6.28
N THR A 157 2.41 -12.79 6.56
CA THR A 157 1.84 -13.84 7.42
C THR A 157 2.80 -14.10 8.58
N ARG A 158 2.49 -15.06 9.43
CA ARG A 158 3.43 -15.48 10.49
C ARG A 158 4.79 -15.89 9.93
N ASP A 159 4.83 -16.61 8.81
CA ASP A 159 6.04 -17.25 8.30
C ASP A 159 6.56 -16.63 7.00
N TYR A 160 5.75 -15.85 6.29
CA TYR A 160 6.09 -15.35 4.96
C TYR A 160 5.80 -13.85 4.80
N VAL A 161 6.54 -13.26 3.87
CA VAL A 161 6.26 -11.95 3.27
C VAL A 161 6.05 -12.16 1.78
N LEU A 162 5.00 -11.58 1.23
CA LEU A 162 4.73 -11.65 -0.20
C LEU A 162 4.75 -10.23 -0.79
N PHE A 163 5.45 -10.10 -1.92
CA PHE A 163 5.55 -8.87 -2.72
C PHE A 163 4.80 -9.09 -4.03
N PRO A 164 3.49 -8.78 -4.11
CA PRO A 164 2.75 -8.87 -5.36
C PRO A 164 3.14 -7.73 -6.29
N ILE A 165 3.56 -8.05 -7.51
CA ILE A 165 3.96 -7.11 -8.56
C ILE A 165 2.96 -7.25 -9.69
N PHE A 166 2.05 -6.29 -9.77
CA PHE A 166 1.03 -6.19 -10.81
C PHE A 166 1.44 -5.17 -11.88
N PRO A 167 1.00 -5.32 -13.13
CA PRO A 167 1.62 -4.67 -14.27
C PRO A 167 1.22 -3.19 -14.46
N LEU A 168 1.27 -2.38 -13.40
CA LEU A 168 1.29 -0.92 -13.50
C LEU A 168 2.75 -0.50 -13.67
N THR A 169 3.27 -0.69 -14.87
CA THR A 169 4.68 -0.53 -15.22
C THR A 169 5.09 0.93 -15.33
N CYS A 170 6.34 1.22 -14.97
CA CYS A 170 6.97 2.53 -15.13
C CYS A 170 7.93 2.51 -16.32
N ASP A 171 7.67 3.35 -17.32
CA ASP A 171 8.55 3.56 -18.48
C ASP A 171 8.69 5.06 -18.73
N MET A 172 9.92 5.56 -18.57
CA MET A 172 10.23 6.98 -18.69
C MET A 172 9.98 7.51 -20.10
N SER A 173 10.04 6.67 -21.12
CA SER A 173 9.74 7.08 -22.51
C SER A 173 8.28 7.51 -22.69
N ARG A 174 7.37 7.05 -21.83
CA ARG A 174 5.95 7.44 -21.86
C ARG A 174 5.71 8.88 -21.48
N ILE A 175 6.63 9.54 -20.74
CA ILE A 175 6.50 10.95 -20.37
C ILE A 175 6.39 11.84 -21.61
N ALA A 176 7.22 11.58 -22.64
CA ALA A 176 7.16 12.35 -23.87
C ALA A 176 5.84 12.14 -24.64
N LYS A 177 5.18 10.97 -24.49
CA LYS A 177 3.97 10.60 -25.22
C LYS A 177 2.69 10.94 -24.46
N PHE A 178 2.67 10.70 -23.15
CA PHE A 178 1.48 10.77 -22.32
C PHE A 178 1.59 11.80 -21.17
N GLY A 179 2.74 12.42 -20.96
CA GLY A 179 3.02 13.30 -19.81
C GLY A 179 3.20 12.56 -18.49
N PHE A 180 3.18 11.20 -18.47
CA PHE A 180 3.21 10.39 -17.28
C PHE A 180 3.87 9.02 -17.55
N PRO A 181 4.72 8.48 -16.65
CA PRO A 181 5.49 7.27 -16.94
C PRO A 181 4.76 5.95 -16.66
N PHE A 182 3.69 5.98 -15.83
CA PHE A 182 2.99 4.76 -15.44
C PHE A 182 1.87 4.40 -16.40
N ALA A 183 1.76 3.12 -16.73
CA ALA A 183 0.66 2.58 -17.51
C ALA A 183 0.42 1.11 -17.14
N PHE A 184 -0.85 0.68 -17.20
CA PHE A 184 -1.20 -0.73 -17.05
C PHE A 184 -0.84 -1.48 -18.33
N ASP A 185 0.15 -2.37 -18.23
CA ASP A 185 0.72 -3.14 -19.32
C ASP A 185 0.55 -4.64 -19.06
N SER A 186 -0.57 -5.22 -19.44
CA SER A 186 -0.88 -6.62 -19.19
C SER A 186 0.15 -7.59 -19.79
N ALA A 187 0.91 -7.16 -20.82
CA ALA A 187 1.94 -7.99 -21.44
C ALA A 187 3.17 -8.18 -20.55
N ALA A 188 3.39 -7.31 -19.55
CA ALA A 188 4.47 -7.48 -18.58
C ALA A 188 4.24 -8.65 -17.62
N GLY A 189 3.00 -9.19 -17.56
CA GLY A 189 2.62 -10.26 -16.65
C GLY A 189 2.49 -9.77 -15.20
N ALA A 190 2.10 -10.66 -14.31
CA ALA A 190 2.01 -10.42 -12.87
C ALA A 190 2.82 -11.47 -12.10
N PHE A 191 3.39 -11.06 -10.97
CA PHE A 191 4.27 -11.92 -10.17
C PHE A 191 3.98 -11.74 -8.69
N ILE A 192 4.20 -12.80 -7.91
CA ILE A 192 4.22 -12.76 -6.45
C ILE A 192 5.59 -13.22 -5.99
N GLY A 193 6.36 -12.29 -5.41
CA GLY A 193 7.61 -12.60 -4.73
C GLY A 193 7.32 -13.19 -3.35
N VAL A 194 7.73 -14.42 -3.10
CA VAL A 194 7.53 -15.11 -1.82
C VAL A 194 8.85 -15.19 -1.08
N LEU A 195 8.89 -14.64 0.13
CA LEU A 195 10.04 -14.67 1.03
C LEU A 195 9.63 -15.28 2.36
N LYS A 196 10.37 -16.26 2.85
CA LYS A 196 10.24 -16.73 4.24
C LYS A 196 10.75 -15.63 5.19
N ARG A 197 9.99 -15.32 6.23
CA ARG A 197 10.41 -14.31 7.23
C ARG A 197 11.74 -14.72 7.85
N GLY A 198 12.64 -13.75 8.00
CA GLY A 198 14.01 -13.99 8.48
C GLY A 198 15.02 -14.45 7.42
N ALA A 199 14.59 -14.94 6.27
CA ALA A 199 15.49 -15.31 5.18
C ALA A 199 16.08 -14.06 4.47
N PRO A 200 17.26 -14.18 3.84
CA PRO A 200 17.82 -13.09 3.03
C PRO A 200 16.97 -12.86 1.78
N VAL A 201 16.89 -11.59 1.32
CA VAL A 201 16.07 -11.21 0.14
C VAL A 201 16.52 -11.89 -1.16
N SER A 202 17.74 -12.41 -1.21
CA SER A 202 18.21 -13.24 -2.33
C SER A 202 17.45 -14.57 -2.49
N GLU A 203 16.69 -14.99 -1.48
CA GLU A 203 15.85 -16.18 -1.50
C GLU A 203 14.41 -15.90 -1.96
N ILE A 204 14.09 -14.65 -2.36
CA ILE A 204 12.77 -14.35 -2.92
C ILE A 204 12.52 -15.24 -4.15
N ARG A 205 11.41 -15.97 -4.09
CA ARG A 205 10.94 -16.80 -5.20
C ARG A 205 9.82 -16.07 -5.93
N TRP A 206 10.03 -15.74 -7.19
CA TRP A 206 9.02 -15.11 -8.04
C TRP A 206 8.12 -16.17 -8.66
N LEU A 207 6.82 -16.06 -8.42
CA LEU A 207 5.79 -16.94 -8.97
C LEU A 207 4.96 -16.13 -9.96
N GLU A 208 4.71 -16.67 -11.15
CA GLU A 208 3.77 -16.09 -12.10
C GLU A 208 2.35 -16.11 -11.53
N ALA A 209 1.61 -15.04 -11.68
CA ALA A 209 0.28 -14.85 -11.13
C ALA A 209 -0.72 -14.37 -12.19
N PRO A 210 -2.02 -14.58 -11.99
CA PRO A 210 -3.05 -13.99 -12.85
C PRO A 210 -2.95 -12.46 -12.88
N VAL A 211 -3.04 -11.88 -14.08
CA VAL A 211 -2.97 -10.43 -14.28
C VAL A 211 -4.22 -9.77 -13.71
N CYS A 212 -4.00 -8.79 -12.86
CA CYS A 212 -4.99 -7.87 -12.28
C CYS A 212 -4.24 -6.66 -11.71
N TYR A 213 -4.94 -5.78 -11.00
CA TYR A 213 -4.33 -4.77 -10.15
C TYR A 213 -4.94 -4.80 -8.76
N VAL A 214 -4.12 -4.54 -7.73
CA VAL A 214 -4.54 -4.47 -6.34
C VAL A 214 -3.93 -3.23 -5.70
N TYR A 215 -4.78 -2.37 -5.12
CA TYR A 215 -4.30 -1.33 -4.24
C TYR A 215 -4.14 -1.86 -2.82
N HIS A 216 -5.15 -2.52 -2.26
CA HIS A 216 -5.16 -2.87 -0.85
C HIS A 216 -5.48 -4.34 -0.59
N TYR A 217 -4.82 -4.89 0.42
CA TYR A 217 -5.06 -6.22 0.97
C TYR A 217 -5.82 -6.12 2.29
N LEU A 218 -6.80 -7.01 2.48
CA LEU A 218 -7.55 -7.10 3.73
C LEU A 218 -6.68 -7.68 4.84
N ASN A 219 -6.12 -8.86 4.60
CA ASN A 219 -5.23 -9.59 5.50
C ASN A 219 -4.63 -10.80 4.81
N ALA A 220 -3.63 -11.42 5.46
CA ALA A 220 -3.06 -12.68 5.02
C ALA A 220 -2.74 -13.58 6.21
N TRP A 221 -2.72 -14.90 5.98
CA TRP A 221 -2.28 -15.90 6.96
C TRP A 221 -1.72 -17.13 6.23
N ASN A 222 -1.04 -18.00 6.96
CA ASN A 222 -0.59 -19.26 6.39
C ASN A 222 -0.90 -20.45 7.31
N GLU A 223 -1.15 -21.59 6.69
CA GLU A 223 -1.23 -22.90 7.31
C GLU A 223 -0.14 -23.78 6.68
N GLY A 224 0.97 -23.92 7.39
CA GLY A 224 2.18 -24.51 6.82
C GLY A 224 2.63 -23.75 5.59
N ASN A 225 2.73 -24.45 4.45
CA ASN A 225 3.18 -23.89 3.16
C ASN A 225 2.06 -23.27 2.33
N ARG A 226 0.83 -23.26 2.82
CA ARG A 226 -0.30 -22.63 2.14
C ARG A 226 -0.51 -21.25 2.71
N VAL A 227 -0.25 -20.23 1.91
CA VAL A 227 -0.55 -18.83 2.20
C VAL A 227 -1.90 -18.47 1.61
N THR A 228 -2.75 -17.84 2.41
CA THR A 228 -4.04 -17.30 1.97
C THR A 228 -4.05 -15.80 2.26
N PHE A 229 -4.55 -15.00 1.32
CA PHE A 229 -4.80 -13.58 1.53
C PHE A 229 -6.05 -13.11 0.78
N ASP A 230 -6.65 -12.06 1.31
CA ASP A 230 -7.81 -11.41 0.70
C ASP A 230 -7.40 -10.01 0.24
N SER A 231 -7.82 -9.63 -0.96
CA SER A 231 -7.51 -8.36 -1.60
C SER A 231 -8.70 -7.78 -2.33
N ILE A 232 -8.61 -6.51 -2.69
CA ILE A 232 -9.55 -5.90 -3.64
C ILE A 232 -8.90 -5.89 -5.01
N ASP A 233 -9.39 -6.77 -5.88
CA ASP A 233 -8.83 -6.98 -7.21
C ASP A 233 -9.59 -6.19 -8.26
N PHE A 234 -8.84 -5.44 -9.06
CA PHE A 234 -9.32 -4.73 -10.23
C PHE A 234 -8.88 -5.46 -11.52
N PRO A 235 -9.73 -5.54 -12.55
CA PRO A 235 -9.31 -6.08 -13.85
C PRO A 235 -8.09 -5.34 -14.44
N MET A 236 -8.00 -4.03 -14.21
CA MET A 236 -6.86 -3.18 -14.57
C MET A 236 -6.73 -2.02 -13.57
N ALA A 237 -5.59 -1.33 -13.56
CA ALA A 237 -5.35 -0.23 -12.62
C ALA A 237 -6.32 0.95 -12.88
N PRO A 238 -7.26 1.25 -11.98
CA PRO A 238 -8.13 2.41 -12.12
C PRO A 238 -7.31 3.70 -12.10
N ASN A 239 -7.77 4.71 -12.83
CA ASN A 239 -7.15 6.04 -12.97
C ASN A 239 -5.80 6.06 -13.72
N PHE A 240 -5.32 4.94 -14.23
CA PHE A 240 -4.11 4.86 -15.04
C PHE A 240 -4.44 4.42 -16.48
N PRO A 241 -3.74 4.96 -17.49
CA PRO A 241 -3.92 4.51 -18.86
C PRO A 241 -3.35 3.10 -19.06
N THR A 242 -3.79 2.42 -20.12
CA THR A 242 -3.09 1.25 -20.65
C THR A 242 -1.78 1.67 -21.32
N ALA A 243 -0.93 0.70 -21.68
CA ALA A 243 0.31 0.95 -22.43
C ALA A 243 0.07 1.64 -23.77
N GLU A 244 -1.14 1.51 -24.35
CA GLU A 244 -1.57 2.18 -25.59
C GLU A 244 -2.10 3.61 -25.33
N GLY A 245 -2.36 3.99 -24.06
CA GLY A 245 -2.84 5.30 -23.66
C GLY A 245 -4.36 5.39 -23.45
N ASN A 246 -5.07 4.25 -23.44
CA ASN A 246 -6.51 4.23 -23.20
C ASN A 246 -6.81 4.22 -21.69
N LEU A 247 -7.78 5.01 -21.25
CA LEU A 247 -8.27 4.92 -19.86
C LEU A 247 -9.18 3.69 -19.70
N PRO A 248 -9.17 3.03 -18.52
CA PRO A 248 -10.05 1.91 -18.25
C PRO A 248 -11.53 2.30 -18.35
N ALA A 249 -12.36 1.41 -18.86
CA ALA A 249 -13.81 1.57 -18.79
C ALA A 249 -14.26 1.46 -17.32
N HIS A 250 -15.44 2.05 -17.01
CA HIS A 250 -15.96 2.04 -15.63
C HIS A 250 -16.06 0.63 -15.03
N ALA A 251 -16.45 -0.37 -15.82
CA ALA A 251 -16.52 -1.76 -15.36
C ALA A 251 -15.15 -2.34 -15.00
N ASP A 252 -14.09 -1.95 -15.72
CA ASP A 252 -12.73 -2.42 -15.50
C ASP A 252 -12.05 -1.71 -14.31
N ALA A 253 -12.65 -0.61 -13.84
CA ALA A 253 -12.20 0.16 -12.68
C ALA A 253 -12.93 -0.20 -11.37
N GLN A 254 -13.69 -1.32 -11.34
CA GLN A 254 -14.40 -1.78 -10.15
C GLN A 254 -13.63 -2.89 -9.45
N GLY A 255 -13.17 -2.60 -8.23
CA GLY A 255 -12.53 -3.59 -7.37
C GLY A 255 -13.52 -4.60 -6.80
N LYS A 256 -13.13 -5.84 -6.66
CA LYS A 256 -13.91 -6.94 -6.09
C LYS A 256 -13.12 -7.66 -5.03
N LEU A 257 -13.77 -8.00 -3.92
CA LEU A 257 -13.12 -8.79 -2.88
C LEU A 257 -12.83 -10.19 -3.40
N THR A 258 -11.55 -10.55 -3.35
CA THR A 258 -11.00 -11.77 -3.94
C THR A 258 -10.08 -12.46 -2.95
N ARG A 259 -10.21 -13.76 -2.85
CA ARG A 259 -9.30 -14.62 -2.05
C ARG A 259 -8.29 -15.27 -2.95
N TRP A 260 -7.04 -15.20 -2.52
CA TRP A 260 -5.90 -15.85 -3.14
C TRP A 260 -5.37 -16.95 -2.23
N THR A 261 -4.92 -18.02 -2.83
CA THR A 261 -4.20 -19.09 -2.14
C THR A 261 -2.95 -19.42 -2.92
N VAL A 262 -1.81 -19.39 -2.24
CA VAL A 262 -0.48 -19.68 -2.80
C VAL A 262 0.11 -20.87 -2.07
N ASP A 263 0.41 -21.94 -2.79
CA ASP A 263 1.27 -23.02 -2.28
C ASP A 263 2.73 -22.64 -2.51
N VAL A 264 3.43 -22.31 -1.43
CA VAL A 264 4.82 -21.79 -1.54
C VAL A 264 5.83 -22.86 -1.97
N ASN A 265 5.50 -24.16 -1.89
CA ASN A 265 6.38 -25.24 -2.35
C ASN A 265 6.23 -25.46 -3.86
N THR A 266 5.01 -25.63 -4.33
CA THR A 266 4.73 -25.92 -5.74
C THR A 266 4.70 -24.68 -6.60
N GLY A 267 4.34 -23.53 -6.03
CA GLY A 267 4.10 -22.28 -6.74
C GLY A 267 2.68 -22.18 -7.33
N ALA A 268 1.80 -23.13 -7.00
CA ALA A 268 0.41 -23.08 -7.45
C ALA A 268 -0.32 -21.91 -6.82
N ILE A 269 -1.08 -21.17 -7.63
CA ILE A 269 -1.88 -20.02 -7.22
C ILE A 269 -3.33 -20.24 -7.64
N ASP A 270 -4.24 -20.20 -6.65
CA ASP A 270 -5.69 -20.16 -6.88
C ASP A 270 -6.22 -18.78 -6.54
N ARG A 271 -7.22 -18.32 -7.29
CA ARG A 271 -7.85 -17.01 -7.13
C ARG A 271 -9.36 -17.13 -7.28
N GLU A 272 -10.12 -16.70 -6.26
CA GLU A 272 -11.58 -16.79 -6.22
C GLU A 272 -12.18 -15.44 -5.79
N GLN A 273 -13.07 -14.88 -6.61
CA GLN A 273 -13.86 -13.73 -6.21
C GLN A 273 -14.89 -14.17 -5.14
N THR A 274 -14.82 -13.59 -3.95
CA THR A 274 -15.67 -13.98 -2.82
C THR A 274 -16.89 -13.08 -2.67
N LEU A 275 -16.87 -11.86 -3.23
CA LEU A 275 -17.98 -10.92 -3.18
C LEU A 275 -18.11 -10.16 -4.50
N ASP A 276 -19.32 -10.16 -5.09
CA ASP A 276 -19.61 -9.46 -6.34
C ASP A 276 -20.23 -8.08 -6.08
N VAL A 277 -19.52 -7.25 -5.31
CA VAL A 277 -19.88 -5.85 -5.07
C VAL A 277 -18.62 -5.00 -5.29
N ALA A 278 -18.76 -3.89 -6.02
CA ALA A 278 -17.66 -2.95 -6.18
C ALA A 278 -17.24 -2.42 -4.81
N SER A 279 -15.99 -2.60 -4.44
CA SER A 279 -15.49 -2.34 -3.10
C SER A 279 -14.05 -1.87 -3.10
N GLU A 280 -13.65 -1.25 -1.97
CA GLU A 280 -12.30 -0.83 -1.67
C GLU A 280 -12.10 -0.61 -0.16
N PHE A 281 -10.89 -0.18 0.24
CA PHE A 281 -10.50 0.14 1.61
C PHE A 281 -10.79 -0.98 2.61
N PRO A 282 -10.27 -2.19 2.34
CA PRO A 282 -10.50 -3.34 3.20
C PRO A 282 -9.80 -3.16 4.56
N ARG A 283 -10.49 -3.53 5.64
CA ARG A 283 -9.96 -3.42 7.01
C ARG A 283 -10.33 -4.63 7.84
N ILE A 284 -9.45 -4.98 8.77
CA ILE A 284 -9.69 -5.93 9.85
C ILE A 284 -9.41 -5.25 11.20
N ASP A 285 -9.62 -5.94 12.28
CA ASP A 285 -9.02 -5.62 13.56
C ASP A 285 -7.53 -5.98 13.51
N ASP A 286 -6.66 -4.97 13.62
CA ASP A 286 -5.21 -5.11 13.44
C ASP A 286 -4.56 -6.10 14.43
N ARG A 287 -5.24 -6.46 15.53
CA ARG A 287 -4.82 -7.52 16.46
C ARG A 287 -4.76 -8.91 15.81
N PHE A 288 -5.39 -9.07 14.66
CA PHE A 288 -5.42 -10.31 13.87
C PHE A 288 -4.56 -10.22 12.60
N ALA A 289 -3.77 -9.16 12.43
CA ALA A 289 -2.85 -9.06 11.29
C ALA A 289 -1.91 -10.27 11.22
N ALA A 290 -1.58 -10.70 10.00
CA ALA A 290 -0.74 -11.88 9.73
C ALA A 290 -1.29 -13.22 10.26
N SER A 291 -2.54 -13.27 10.73
CA SER A 291 -3.21 -14.47 11.25
C SER A 291 -4.64 -14.57 10.73
N ARG A 292 -5.25 -15.74 10.90
CA ARG A 292 -6.65 -15.93 10.52
C ARG A 292 -7.55 -14.99 11.33
N HIS A 293 -8.45 -14.30 10.65
CA HIS A 293 -9.42 -13.38 11.22
C HIS A 293 -10.84 -13.85 10.95
N ARG A 294 -11.77 -13.41 11.78
CA ARG A 294 -13.19 -13.69 11.61
C ARG A 294 -13.93 -12.55 10.92
N HIS A 295 -13.59 -11.30 11.23
CA HIS A 295 -14.35 -10.16 10.77
C HIS A 295 -13.51 -9.30 9.80
N GLY A 296 -14.10 -9.00 8.63
CA GLY A 296 -13.59 -8.07 7.66
C GLY A 296 -14.58 -6.94 7.39
N TYR A 297 -14.07 -5.78 7.00
CA TYR A 297 -14.86 -4.60 6.65
C TYR A 297 -14.34 -4.03 5.34
N ILE A 298 -15.25 -3.62 4.47
CA ILE A 298 -14.93 -2.96 3.20
C ILE A 298 -15.87 -1.79 2.99
N ALA A 299 -15.39 -0.74 2.32
CA ALA A 299 -16.25 0.26 1.71
C ALA A 299 -16.82 -0.32 0.42
N ALA A 300 -18.13 -0.25 0.22
CA ALA A 300 -18.82 -0.87 -0.91
C ALA A 300 -19.74 0.11 -1.63
N ALA A 301 -19.91 -0.11 -2.94
CA ALA A 301 -20.90 0.62 -3.71
C ALA A 301 -22.30 0.08 -3.40
N SER A 302 -23.24 0.96 -3.10
CA SER A 302 -24.63 0.57 -2.90
C SER A 302 -25.25 0.09 -4.21
N GLN A 303 -25.99 -1.02 -4.16
CA GLN A 303 -26.83 -1.44 -5.30
C GLN A 303 -27.92 -0.42 -5.63
N ARG A 304 -28.22 0.50 -4.70
CA ARG A 304 -29.24 1.55 -4.86
C ARG A 304 -28.73 2.78 -5.59
N SER A 305 -27.41 3.07 -5.52
CA SER A 305 -26.79 4.24 -6.17
C SER A 305 -26.33 3.93 -7.60
N LYS A 306 -27.24 3.47 -8.45
CA LYS A 306 -26.94 3.30 -9.88
C LYS A 306 -26.76 4.67 -10.52
N GLY A 307 -25.50 5.09 -10.70
CA GLY A 307 -25.17 6.30 -11.45
C GLY A 307 -24.23 7.29 -10.77
N ASP A 308 -23.86 7.12 -9.51
CA ASP A 308 -23.07 8.10 -8.73
C ASP A 308 -21.54 7.99 -8.90
N GLY A 309 -21.08 7.58 -10.07
CA GLY A 309 -19.67 7.76 -10.44
C GLY A 309 -18.63 6.97 -9.62
N GLY A 310 -19.01 5.86 -8.99
CA GLY A 310 -18.05 4.96 -8.31
C GLY A 310 -17.77 5.33 -6.85
N LEU A 311 -18.60 6.12 -6.20
CA LEU A 311 -18.50 6.41 -4.78
C LEU A 311 -18.96 5.21 -3.94
N PHE A 312 -18.27 5.00 -2.81
CA PHE A 312 -18.65 3.99 -1.82
C PHE A 312 -19.65 4.60 -0.84
N HIS A 313 -20.83 4.02 -0.73
CA HIS A 313 -21.93 4.50 0.11
C HIS A 313 -22.26 3.61 1.28
N GLU A 314 -21.63 2.45 1.34
CA GLU A 314 -21.90 1.44 2.36
C GLU A 314 -20.60 0.96 3.02
N ILE A 315 -20.68 0.66 4.31
CA ILE A 315 -19.69 -0.18 5.00
C ILE A 315 -20.27 -1.58 5.07
N THR A 316 -19.58 -2.53 4.47
CA THR A 316 -19.95 -3.94 4.48
C THR A 316 -19.10 -4.68 5.48
N HIS A 317 -19.75 -5.34 6.44
CA HIS A 317 -19.15 -6.27 7.41
C HIS A 317 -19.32 -7.70 6.92
N ILE A 318 -18.24 -8.45 6.96
CA ILE A 318 -18.14 -9.87 6.57
C ILE A 318 -17.76 -10.67 7.81
N ASP A 319 -18.59 -11.65 8.19
CA ASP A 319 -18.25 -12.65 9.20
C ASP A 319 -17.86 -13.95 8.49
N TYR A 320 -16.57 -14.22 8.42
CA TYR A 320 -16.01 -15.35 7.68
C TYR A 320 -16.34 -16.72 8.30
N ASP A 321 -16.66 -16.79 9.60
CA ASP A 321 -17.03 -18.04 10.25
C ASP A 321 -18.47 -18.45 9.96
N SER A 322 -19.38 -17.47 9.91
CA SER A 322 -20.80 -17.72 9.63
C SER A 322 -21.18 -17.54 8.17
N GLY A 323 -20.33 -16.91 7.37
CA GLY A 323 -20.62 -16.50 5.99
C GLY A 323 -21.62 -15.33 5.89
N ASN A 324 -21.96 -14.69 7.01
CA ASN A 324 -22.92 -13.58 7.02
C ASN A 324 -22.26 -12.29 6.51
N ILE A 325 -22.97 -11.60 5.62
CA ILE A 325 -22.58 -10.30 5.07
C ILE A 325 -23.67 -9.28 5.43
N LYS A 326 -23.28 -8.15 6.01
CA LYS A 326 -24.17 -7.08 6.40
C LYS A 326 -23.63 -5.74 5.93
N SER A 327 -24.45 -4.98 5.23
CA SER A 327 -24.11 -3.62 4.79
C SER A 327 -24.93 -2.58 5.56
N ARG A 328 -24.32 -1.43 5.83
CA ARG A 328 -24.97 -0.22 6.33
C ARG A 328 -24.64 0.94 5.39
N SER A 329 -25.67 1.63 4.93
CA SER A 329 -25.52 2.85 4.15
C SER A 329 -25.71 4.10 5.04
N GLU A 330 -25.16 5.23 4.61
CA GLU A 330 -25.33 6.53 5.29
C GLU A 330 -26.77 7.07 5.19
N GLU A 331 -27.60 6.54 4.29
CA GLU A 331 -28.98 6.99 4.04
C GLU A 331 -29.97 6.62 5.14
N HIS A 332 -29.52 6.02 6.24
CA HIS A 332 -30.36 5.56 7.35
C HIS A 332 -30.15 6.32 8.65
N THR A 333 -29.66 7.57 8.57
CA THR A 333 -29.63 8.48 9.74
C THR A 333 -30.79 9.47 9.70
#